data_5468bc2571b332979f3eadb6fe876fd6
#
_entry.id   5468bc2571b332979f3eadb6fe876fd6
#
_cell.length_a   1.000
_cell.length_b   1.000
_cell.length_c   1.000
_cell.angle_alpha   90.00
_cell.angle_beta   90.00
_cell.angle_gamma   90.00
#
_symmetry.space_group_name_H-M   'P 1'
#
loop_
_entity.id
_entity.type
_entity.pdbx_description
1 polymer ?
#
loop_
_entity_poly.entity_id
_entity_poly.type
_entity_poly.pdbx_seq_one_letter_code
_entity_poly.pdbx_strand_id
1 'polypeptide(L)'
;MTASHIHFGGGSPNMLTPDEFSTVIARLLQRLRFTENAEISIEIEPHTATDAFIDSCVEAGVTRFSLDIQGLSPAVQKATNRIQPFYTTARFASRAKDHDATDINVNLIYRLPAQTAENLLDTIDKILTLMPTWIAPFGYAHAPWMKTHTLLIGDKALPNAESRWKQAKSAESQLTARGYVTVGMDHFMRPDTPLATAAAKTLRRNF
;
A
#
# COMPACT_ATOMS: atom_id res chain seq x y z
N MET A 1 5.65 18.99 -22.74
CA MET A 1 4.92 18.50 -21.55
C MET A 1 5.97 18.15 -20.49
N THR A 2 5.79 18.59 -19.26
CA THR A 2 6.72 18.32 -18.15
C THR A 2 5.97 17.50 -17.12
N ALA A 3 6.51 16.36 -16.70
CA ALA A 3 5.93 15.48 -15.70
C ALA A 3 6.40 15.89 -14.30
N SER A 4 5.50 15.87 -13.31
CA SER A 4 5.81 16.09 -11.90
C SER A 4 5.76 14.79 -11.10
N HIS A 5 5.31 13.69 -11.71
CA HIS A 5 5.15 12.42 -11.04
C HIS A 5 5.28 11.26 -12.04
N ILE A 6 5.97 10.19 -11.63
CA ILE A 6 5.94 8.87 -12.26
C ILE A 6 5.46 7.86 -11.22
N HIS A 7 4.54 6.99 -11.66
CA HIS A 7 4.08 5.89 -10.82
C HIS A 7 4.23 4.56 -11.57
N PHE A 8 4.91 3.61 -10.93
CA PHE A 8 5.00 2.23 -11.39
C PHE A 8 4.02 1.37 -10.59
N GLY A 9 3.02 0.86 -11.26
CA GLY A 9 1.99 0.02 -10.65
C GLY A 9 1.36 -0.93 -11.67
N GLY A 10 0.25 -1.58 -11.29
CA GLY A 10 -0.55 -2.38 -12.22
C GLY A 10 0.08 -3.73 -12.60
N GLY A 11 0.21 -4.62 -11.74
CA GLY A 11 1.01 -5.83 -11.70
C GLY A 11 2.08 -5.61 -10.63
N SER A 12 2.97 -6.52 -10.42
CA SER A 12 4.02 -6.33 -9.42
C SER A 12 5.31 -5.86 -10.11
N PRO A 13 5.68 -4.56 -10.06
CA PRO A 13 6.89 -4.06 -10.70
C PRO A 13 8.17 -4.80 -10.28
N ASN A 14 8.20 -5.33 -9.07
CA ASN A 14 9.31 -6.15 -8.57
C ASN A 14 9.36 -7.59 -9.16
N MET A 15 8.59 -7.86 -10.22
CA MET A 15 8.82 -8.99 -11.13
C MET A 15 9.96 -8.71 -12.13
N LEU A 16 10.30 -7.44 -12.33
CA LEU A 16 11.49 -7.06 -13.09
C LEU A 16 12.75 -7.36 -12.30
N THR A 17 13.81 -7.68 -13.00
CA THR A 17 15.15 -7.69 -12.38
C THR A 17 15.62 -6.27 -12.06
N PRO A 18 16.58 -6.06 -11.15
CA PRO A 18 17.14 -4.75 -10.86
C PRO A 18 17.63 -4.01 -12.12
N ASP A 19 18.31 -4.72 -13.04
CA ASP A 19 18.83 -4.16 -14.28
C ASP A 19 17.73 -3.74 -15.26
N GLU A 20 16.68 -4.56 -15.39
CA GLU A 20 15.52 -4.24 -16.22
C GLU A 20 14.81 -2.99 -15.70
N PHE A 21 14.56 -2.92 -14.39
CA PHE A 21 13.94 -1.74 -13.77
C PHE A 21 14.79 -0.48 -13.99
N SER A 22 16.09 -0.55 -13.72
CA SER A 22 17.03 0.55 -13.92
C SER A 22 17.07 0.99 -15.40
N THR A 23 17.01 0.05 -16.34
CA THR A 23 16.96 0.35 -17.78
C THR A 23 15.66 1.08 -18.15
N VAL A 24 14.51 0.62 -17.66
CA VAL A 24 13.20 1.24 -17.94
C VAL A 24 13.18 2.68 -17.44
N ILE A 25 13.58 2.89 -16.18
CA ILE A 25 13.53 4.21 -15.57
C ILE A 25 14.51 5.18 -16.23
N ALA A 26 15.74 4.73 -16.54
CA ALA A 26 16.73 5.56 -17.23
C ALA A 26 16.23 6.02 -18.62
N ARG A 27 15.55 5.14 -19.35
CA ARG A 27 14.94 5.49 -20.65
C ARG A 27 13.80 6.48 -20.52
N LEU A 28 12.97 6.36 -19.48
CA LEU A 28 11.90 7.33 -19.22
C LEU A 28 12.47 8.70 -18.87
N LEU A 29 13.48 8.75 -17.99
CA LEU A 29 14.14 9.99 -17.60
C LEU A 29 14.85 10.69 -18.79
N GLN A 30 15.37 9.93 -19.77
CA GLN A 30 15.95 10.50 -20.99
C GLN A 30 14.91 11.04 -21.97
N ARG A 31 13.71 10.50 -21.98
CA ARG A 31 12.67 10.83 -22.98
C ARG A 31 11.67 11.87 -22.50
N LEU A 32 11.47 11.98 -21.22
CA LEU A 32 10.50 12.87 -20.58
C LEU A 32 11.22 14.02 -19.89
N ARG A 33 10.57 15.17 -19.86
CA ARG A 33 11.03 16.30 -19.03
C ARG A 33 10.34 16.22 -17.68
N PHE A 34 11.09 16.45 -16.62
CA PHE A 34 10.59 16.42 -15.26
C PHE A 34 10.75 17.77 -14.57
N THR A 35 9.85 18.07 -13.63
CA THR A 35 10.03 19.17 -12.69
C THR A 35 11.21 18.86 -11.77
N GLU A 36 11.81 19.88 -11.17
CA GLU A 36 12.94 19.74 -10.24
C GLU A 36 12.64 18.80 -9.06
N ASN A 37 11.41 18.81 -8.57
CA ASN A 37 10.94 17.97 -7.46
C ASN A 37 9.96 16.87 -7.94
N ALA A 38 10.24 16.25 -9.09
CA ALA A 38 9.38 15.18 -9.57
C ALA A 38 9.44 13.97 -8.64
N GLU A 39 8.28 13.45 -8.26
CA GLU A 39 8.16 12.26 -7.43
C GLU A 39 8.18 10.99 -8.30
N ILE A 40 8.93 9.98 -7.87
CA ILE A 40 8.92 8.64 -8.44
C ILE A 40 8.38 7.68 -7.38
N SER A 41 7.27 7.03 -7.69
CA SER A 41 6.61 6.08 -6.79
C SER A 41 6.44 4.70 -7.42
N ILE A 42 6.44 3.67 -6.59
CA ILE A 42 6.35 2.27 -7.03
C ILE A 42 5.48 1.44 -6.08
N GLU A 43 4.64 0.55 -6.66
CA GLU A 43 3.95 -0.50 -5.93
C GLU A 43 4.84 -1.72 -5.76
N ILE A 44 4.87 -2.29 -4.57
CA ILE A 44 5.74 -3.42 -4.22
C ILE A 44 4.97 -4.49 -3.47
N GLU A 45 5.21 -5.74 -3.84
CA GLU A 45 4.88 -6.89 -3.03
C GLU A 45 6.08 -7.28 -2.14
N PRO A 46 6.07 -6.97 -0.84
CA PRO A 46 7.27 -7.12 0.01
C PRO A 46 7.81 -8.54 0.10
N HIS A 47 6.95 -9.56 -0.04
CA HIS A 47 7.36 -10.96 0.10
C HIS A 47 8.16 -11.49 -1.10
N THR A 48 8.08 -10.83 -2.26
CA THR A 48 8.82 -11.18 -3.47
C THR A 48 9.96 -10.21 -3.78
N ALA A 49 10.00 -9.05 -3.10
CA ALA A 49 11.03 -8.06 -3.32
C ALA A 49 12.39 -8.49 -2.75
N THR A 50 13.42 -8.46 -3.59
CA THR A 50 14.82 -8.70 -3.18
C THR A 50 15.48 -7.41 -2.71
N ASP A 51 16.51 -7.52 -1.87
CA ASP A 51 17.28 -6.35 -1.41
C ASP A 51 17.91 -5.61 -2.59
N ALA A 52 18.44 -6.33 -3.58
CA ALA A 52 19.01 -5.73 -4.78
C ALA A 52 17.97 -4.93 -5.59
N PHE A 53 16.70 -5.38 -5.63
CA PHE A 53 15.65 -4.63 -6.28
C PHE A 53 15.30 -3.33 -5.51
N ILE A 54 15.27 -3.40 -4.18
CA ILE A 54 15.04 -2.19 -3.34
C ILE A 54 16.14 -1.17 -3.59
N ASP A 55 17.41 -1.62 -3.57
CA ASP A 55 18.57 -0.76 -3.82
C ASP A 55 18.47 -0.11 -5.21
N SER A 56 18.15 -0.88 -6.25
CA SER A 56 18.00 -0.34 -7.60
C SER A 56 16.87 0.69 -7.72
N CYS A 57 15.79 0.53 -6.97
CA CYS A 57 14.72 1.52 -6.91
C CYS A 57 15.21 2.84 -6.30
N VAL A 58 15.93 2.76 -5.18
CA VAL A 58 16.45 3.96 -4.50
C VAL A 58 17.51 4.66 -5.35
N GLU A 59 18.46 3.91 -5.92
CA GLU A 59 19.48 4.44 -6.84
C GLU A 59 18.85 5.12 -8.08
N ALA A 60 17.70 4.62 -8.52
CA ALA A 60 16.94 5.21 -9.62
C ALA A 60 16.10 6.44 -9.20
N GLY A 61 16.13 6.85 -7.93
CA GLY A 61 15.44 8.02 -7.41
C GLY A 61 14.00 7.78 -6.97
N VAL A 62 13.60 6.54 -6.71
CA VAL A 62 12.28 6.24 -6.12
C VAL A 62 12.24 6.80 -4.69
N THR A 63 11.26 7.67 -4.44
CA THR A 63 11.08 8.33 -3.13
C THR A 63 9.87 7.78 -2.35
N ARG A 64 8.92 7.14 -3.03
CA ARG A 64 7.72 6.57 -2.41
C ARG A 64 7.53 5.11 -2.77
N PHE A 65 7.34 4.29 -1.75
CA PHE A 65 7.02 2.87 -1.88
C PHE A 65 5.61 2.59 -1.36
N SER A 66 4.75 2.02 -2.20
CA SER A 66 3.42 1.52 -1.80
C SER A 66 3.50 0.01 -1.60
N LEU A 67 3.37 -0.43 -0.36
CA LEU A 67 3.52 -1.83 0.02
C LEU A 67 2.16 -2.54 0.03
N ASP A 68 2.00 -3.53 -0.83
CA ASP A 68 0.81 -4.38 -0.91
C ASP A 68 0.88 -5.48 0.15
N ILE A 69 0.27 -5.23 1.31
CA ILE A 69 0.31 -6.16 2.45
C ILE A 69 -0.94 -7.03 2.52
N GLN A 70 -2.11 -6.48 2.18
CA GLN A 70 -3.43 -7.09 2.29
C GLN A 70 -3.83 -7.42 3.73
N GLY A 71 -3.10 -8.32 4.42
CA GLY A 71 -3.34 -8.68 5.82
C GLY A 71 -2.23 -9.54 6.39
N LEU A 72 -2.01 -9.46 7.72
CA LEU A 72 -0.93 -10.17 8.41
C LEU A 72 -1.40 -11.35 9.27
N SER A 73 -2.72 -11.60 9.34
CA SER A 73 -3.27 -12.77 10.04
C SER A 73 -2.91 -14.06 9.29
N PRO A 74 -2.29 -15.06 9.95
CA PRO A 74 -1.97 -16.34 9.30
C PRO A 74 -3.19 -17.05 8.72
N ALA A 75 -4.35 -16.95 9.38
CA ALA A 75 -5.60 -17.53 8.91
C ALA A 75 -6.06 -16.88 7.59
N VAL A 76 -5.99 -15.55 7.50
CA VAL A 76 -6.31 -14.79 6.29
C VAL A 76 -5.33 -15.11 5.17
N GLN A 77 -4.03 -15.09 5.46
CA GLN A 77 -2.98 -15.39 4.48
C GLN A 77 -3.13 -16.79 3.88
N LYS A 78 -3.43 -17.78 4.72
CA LYS A 78 -3.72 -19.15 4.25
C LYS A 78 -4.98 -19.20 3.38
N ALA A 79 -6.04 -18.51 3.78
CA ALA A 79 -7.32 -18.49 3.06
C ALA A 79 -7.25 -17.75 1.71
N THR A 80 -6.33 -16.79 1.56
CA THR A 80 -6.08 -16.04 0.32
C THR A 80 -4.92 -16.61 -0.50
N ASN A 81 -4.27 -17.69 -0.02
CA ASN A 81 -3.05 -18.25 -0.61
C ASN A 81 -1.93 -17.21 -0.81
N ARG A 82 -1.81 -16.25 0.12
CA ARG A 82 -0.77 -15.22 0.09
C ARG A 82 -0.04 -15.16 1.42
N ILE A 83 1.03 -15.93 1.53
CA ILE A 83 1.84 -16.00 2.75
C ILE A 83 2.88 -14.90 2.73
N GLN A 84 2.66 -13.90 3.58
CA GLN A 84 3.53 -12.72 3.71
C GLN A 84 3.75 -12.42 5.20
N PRO A 85 4.74 -13.05 5.84
CA PRO A 85 5.05 -12.78 7.25
C PRO A 85 5.43 -11.32 7.46
N PHE A 86 5.08 -10.76 8.62
CA PHE A 86 5.36 -9.35 8.94
C PHE A 86 6.84 -8.97 8.79
N TYR A 87 7.77 -9.90 9.11
CA TYR A 87 9.19 -9.61 9.03
C TYR A 87 9.65 -9.24 7.60
N THR A 88 9.01 -9.76 6.54
CA THR A 88 9.36 -9.39 5.16
C THR A 88 9.02 -7.94 4.87
N THR A 89 7.89 -7.47 5.36
CA THR A 89 7.47 -6.07 5.27
C THR A 89 8.37 -5.16 6.11
N ALA A 90 8.69 -5.59 7.34
CA ALA A 90 9.56 -4.83 8.24
C ALA A 90 10.98 -4.70 7.66
N ARG A 91 11.55 -5.79 7.10
CA ARG A 91 12.83 -5.78 6.40
C ARG A 91 12.83 -4.79 5.25
N PHE A 92 11.78 -4.85 4.40
CA PHE A 92 11.63 -3.91 3.29
C PHE A 92 11.62 -2.46 3.77
N ALA A 93 10.75 -2.17 4.75
CA ALA A 93 10.61 -0.81 5.27
C ALA A 93 11.89 -0.28 5.92
N SER A 94 12.63 -1.13 6.65
CA SER A 94 13.94 -0.78 7.21
C SER A 94 14.92 -0.43 6.11
N ARG A 95 15.08 -1.31 5.11
CA ARG A 95 16.04 -1.09 4.03
C ARG A 95 15.73 0.14 3.20
N ALA A 96 14.47 0.38 2.87
CA ALA A 96 14.06 1.59 2.17
C ALA A 96 14.41 2.87 2.96
N LYS A 97 14.23 2.84 4.28
CA LYS A 97 14.58 3.97 5.17
C LYS A 97 16.09 4.17 5.30
N ASP A 98 16.88 3.11 5.32
CA ASP A 98 18.35 3.19 5.37
C ASP A 98 18.94 3.93 4.15
N HIS A 99 18.17 4.01 3.08
CA HIS A 99 18.49 4.73 1.85
C HIS A 99 17.72 6.05 1.67
N ASP A 100 17.27 6.69 2.75
CA ASP A 100 16.55 7.97 2.74
C ASP A 100 15.23 7.96 1.94
N ALA A 101 14.63 6.79 1.71
CA ALA A 101 13.28 6.74 1.15
C ALA A 101 12.29 7.39 2.13
N THR A 102 11.65 8.47 1.67
CA THR A 102 10.90 9.36 2.56
C THR A 102 9.49 8.85 2.85
N ASP A 103 8.87 8.16 1.90
CA ASP A 103 7.45 7.81 1.99
C ASP A 103 7.19 6.30 1.83
N ILE A 104 6.65 5.71 2.90
CA ILE A 104 6.12 4.34 2.87
C ILE A 104 4.60 4.41 2.99
N ASN A 105 3.93 3.94 1.96
CA ASN A 105 2.49 3.73 1.94
C ASN A 105 2.19 2.25 2.16
N VAL A 106 1.05 1.95 2.77
CA VAL A 106 0.62 0.58 3.02
C VAL A 106 -0.81 0.38 2.53
N ASN A 107 -0.98 -0.59 1.63
CA ASN A 107 -2.27 -1.05 1.17
C ASN A 107 -2.70 -2.28 1.99
N LEU A 108 -3.84 -2.16 2.66
CA LEU A 108 -4.49 -3.25 3.40
C LEU A 108 -5.81 -3.60 2.73
N ILE A 109 -6.28 -4.83 2.94
CA ILE A 109 -7.59 -5.23 2.46
C ILE A 109 -8.42 -5.73 3.64
N TYR A 110 -9.64 -5.21 3.79
CA TYR A 110 -10.62 -5.77 4.71
C TYR A 110 -11.71 -6.56 3.94
N ARG A 111 -12.51 -7.35 4.64
CA ARG A 111 -13.47 -8.30 4.07
C ARG A 111 -12.80 -9.49 3.35
N LEU A 112 -11.60 -9.88 3.74
CA LEU A 112 -10.97 -11.09 3.24
C LEU A 112 -11.54 -12.35 3.92
N PRO A 113 -11.41 -13.54 3.30
CA PRO A 113 -11.80 -14.80 3.94
C PRO A 113 -11.09 -14.98 5.29
N ALA A 114 -11.79 -15.52 6.28
CA ALA A 114 -11.31 -15.73 7.64
C ALA A 114 -10.89 -14.43 8.38
N GLN A 115 -11.20 -13.26 7.85
CA GLN A 115 -10.86 -12.00 8.48
C GLN A 115 -11.94 -11.56 9.48
N THR A 116 -11.50 -11.22 10.69
CA THR A 116 -12.31 -10.62 11.75
C THR A 116 -11.88 -9.17 11.99
N ALA A 117 -12.67 -8.40 12.75
CA ALA A 117 -12.26 -7.06 13.15
C ALA A 117 -10.97 -7.11 13.98
N GLU A 118 -10.86 -8.07 14.91
CA GLU A 118 -9.71 -8.21 15.81
C GLU A 118 -8.42 -8.44 15.02
N ASN A 119 -8.40 -9.41 14.08
CA ASN A 119 -7.19 -9.70 13.31
C ASN A 119 -6.84 -8.62 12.29
N LEU A 120 -7.80 -7.81 11.86
CA LEU A 120 -7.55 -6.60 11.07
C LEU A 120 -6.89 -5.52 11.94
N LEU A 121 -7.39 -5.30 13.16
CA LEU A 121 -6.81 -4.34 14.10
C LEU A 121 -5.39 -4.74 14.53
N ASP A 122 -5.13 -6.03 14.78
CA ASP A 122 -3.79 -6.56 15.02
C ASP A 122 -2.84 -6.31 13.82
N THR A 123 -3.37 -6.44 12.61
CA THR A 123 -2.61 -6.11 11.40
C THR A 123 -2.25 -4.62 11.37
N ILE A 124 -3.20 -3.74 11.65
CA ILE A 124 -2.99 -2.29 11.70
C ILE A 124 -1.95 -1.93 12.77
N ASP A 125 -2.05 -2.50 13.99
CA ASP A 125 -1.07 -2.21 15.05
C ASP A 125 0.36 -2.60 14.65
N LYS A 126 0.54 -3.75 13.98
CA LYS A 126 1.85 -4.16 13.45
C LYS A 126 2.36 -3.19 12.39
N ILE A 127 1.50 -2.78 11.45
CA ILE A 127 1.86 -1.83 10.40
C ILE A 127 2.24 -0.46 10.97
N LEU A 128 1.55 0.01 11.99
CA LEU A 128 1.84 1.28 12.64
C LEU A 128 3.24 1.33 13.25
N THR A 129 3.84 0.18 13.61
CA THR A 129 5.24 0.13 14.08
C THR A 129 6.24 0.55 12.99
N LEU A 130 5.85 0.44 11.72
CA LEU A 130 6.66 0.88 10.58
C LEU A 130 6.56 2.38 10.31
N MET A 131 5.66 3.08 11.03
CA MET A 131 5.40 4.52 10.87
C MET A 131 5.13 4.91 9.40
N PRO A 132 4.19 4.26 8.70
CA PRO A 132 3.91 4.62 7.31
C PRO A 132 3.36 6.04 7.22
N THR A 133 3.64 6.70 6.10
CA THR A 133 3.11 8.03 5.80
C THR A 133 1.62 7.97 5.44
N TRP A 134 1.23 6.86 4.82
CA TRP A 134 -0.11 6.65 4.30
C TRP A 134 -0.55 5.20 4.50
N ILE A 135 -1.80 4.99 4.89
CA ILE A 135 -2.44 3.67 5.00
C ILE A 135 -3.77 3.71 4.24
N ALA A 136 -3.98 2.74 3.38
CA ALA A 136 -5.20 2.60 2.60
C ALA A 136 -5.84 1.21 2.84
N PRO A 137 -6.77 1.07 3.79
CA PRO A 137 -7.55 -0.14 3.98
C PRO A 137 -8.70 -0.19 2.98
N PHE A 138 -8.57 -0.99 1.93
CA PHE A 138 -9.62 -1.17 0.91
C PHE A 138 -10.55 -2.33 1.24
N GLY A 139 -11.83 -2.18 0.89
CA GLY A 139 -12.79 -3.29 0.95
C GLY A 139 -12.58 -4.28 -0.20
N TYR A 140 -12.37 -5.57 0.11
CA TYR A 140 -12.29 -6.60 -0.91
C TYR A 140 -13.51 -6.60 -1.83
N ALA A 141 -13.28 -6.39 -3.13
CA ALA A 141 -14.29 -6.47 -4.17
C ALA A 141 -14.29 -7.89 -4.76
N HIS A 142 -15.32 -8.68 -4.43
CA HIS A 142 -15.50 -10.01 -4.99
C HIS A 142 -16.20 -9.91 -6.36
N ALA A 143 -15.44 -10.08 -7.43
CA ALA A 143 -15.92 -9.94 -8.80
C ALA A 143 -15.41 -11.12 -9.68
N PRO A 144 -15.88 -12.36 -9.42
CA PRO A 144 -15.38 -13.55 -10.11
C PRO A 144 -15.66 -13.55 -11.62
N TRP A 145 -16.66 -12.81 -12.07
CA TRP A 145 -16.93 -12.59 -13.50
C TRP A 145 -15.92 -11.70 -14.21
N MET A 146 -15.13 -10.90 -13.48
CA MET A 146 -14.06 -10.07 -14.04
C MET A 146 -12.67 -10.64 -13.78
N LYS A 147 -12.49 -11.27 -12.60
CA LYS A 147 -11.20 -11.80 -12.13
C LYS A 147 -11.36 -13.27 -11.78
N THR A 148 -11.10 -14.14 -12.72
CA THR A 148 -11.35 -15.59 -12.61
C THR A 148 -10.63 -16.26 -11.43
N HIS A 149 -9.45 -15.77 -11.03
CA HIS A 149 -8.74 -16.29 -9.85
C HIS A 149 -9.53 -16.08 -8.54
N THR A 150 -10.44 -15.11 -8.50
CA THR A 150 -11.30 -14.90 -7.32
C THR A 150 -12.39 -15.96 -7.17
N LEU A 151 -12.64 -16.80 -8.21
CA LEU A 151 -13.52 -17.98 -8.11
C LEU A 151 -13.06 -18.99 -7.04
N LEU A 152 -11.76 -19.01 -6.71
CA LEU A 152 -11.22 -19.86 -5.66
C LEU A 152 -11.70 -19.45 -4.26
N ILE A 153 -12.20 -18.22 -4.12
CA ILE A 153 -12.78 -17.71 -2.88
C ILE A 153 -14.30 -17.83 -2.99
N GLY A 154 -14.88 -18.79 -2.30
CA GLY A 154 -16.34 -18.95 -2.26
C GLY A 154 -17.01 -17.81 -1.49
N ASP A 155 -18.18 -17.33 -1.97
CA ASP A 155 -18.95 -16.24 -1.35
C ASP A 155 -19.20 -16.46 0.15
N LYS A 156 -19.43 -17.71 0.56
CA LYS A 156 -19.69 -18.10 1.96
C LYS A 156 -18.48 -17.92 2.88
N ALA A 157 -17.27 -17.84 2.32
CA ALA A 157 -16.04 -17.63 3.09
C ALA A 157 -15.81 -16.14 3.42
N LEU A 158 -16.54 -15.25 2.76
CA LEU A 158 -16.39 -13.80 2.94
C LEU A 158 -17.24 -13.30 4.12
N PRO A 159 -16.71 -12.33 4.90
CA PRO A 159 -17.50 -11.61 5.89
C PRO A 159 -18.75 -10.99 5.25
N ASN A 160 -19.88 -11.09 5.95
CA ASN A 160 -21.14 -10.50 5.51
C ASN A 160 -21.09 -8.94 5.58
N ALA A 161 -22.17 -8.29 5.17
CA ALA A 161 -22.23 -6.82 5.11
C ALA A 161 -22.01 -6.15 6.47
N GLU A 162 -22.56 -6.72 7.55
CA GLU A 162 -22.40 -6.20 8.91
C GLU A 162 -20.94 -6.33 9.38
N SER A 163 -20.34 -7.51 9.20
CA SER A 163 -18.93 -7.75 9.54
C SER A 163 -18.00 -6.84 8.72
N ARG A 164 -18.29 -6.64 7.43
CA ARG A 164 -17.56 -5.70 6.58
C ARG A 164 -17.63 -4.28 7.13
N TRP A 165 -18.83 -3.82 7.50
CA TRP A 165 -19.03 -2.50 8.08
C TRP A 165 -18.27 -2.34 9.41
N LYS A 166 -18.37 -3.35 10.28
CA LYS A 166 -17.64 -3.37 11.55
C LYS A 166 -16.13 -3.27 11.32
N GLN A 167 -15.57 -4.04 10.36
CA GLN A 167 -14.15 -3.99 10.02
C GLN A 167 -13.73 -2.60 9.55
N ALA A 168 -14.48 -1.99 8.62
CA ALA A 168 -14.19 -0.66 8.09
C ALA A 168 -14.20 0.40 9.21
N LYS A 169 -15.25 0.40 10.05
CA LYS A 169 -15.38 1.36 11.15
C LYS A 169 -14.34 1.15 12.26
N SER A 170 -13.97 -0.08 12.55
CA SER A 170 -12.91 -0.37 13.52
C SER A 170 -11.55 0.10 13.01
N ALA A 171 -11.24 -0.11 11.73
CA ALA A 171 -10.00 0.37 11.11
C ALA A 171 -9.93 1.90 11.13
N GLU A 172 -11.00 2.60 10.71
CA GLU A 172 -11.11 4.06 10.76
C GLU A 172 -10.88 4.59 12.18
N SER A 173 -11.58 4.02 13.17
CA SER A 173 -11.47 4.42 14.57
C SER A 173 -10.05 4.25 15.11
N GLN A 174 -9.41 3.10 14.83
CA GLN A 174 -8.05 2.83 15.29
C GLN A 174 -7.03 3.77 14.65
N LEU A 175 -7.09 3.97 13.33
CA LEU A 175 -6.16 4.85 12.62
C LEU A 175 -6.30 6.30 13.09
N THR A 176 -7.55 6.78 13.27
CA THR A 176 -7.82 8.13 13.78
C THR A 176 -7.31 8.28 15.22
N ALA A 177 -7.53 7.29 16.09
CA ALA A 177 -7.01 7.31 17.47
C ALA A 177 -5.47 7.32 17.51
N ARG A 178 -4.80 6.82 16.47
CA ARG A 178 -3.33 6.86 16.34
C ARG A 178 -2.82 8.11 15.61
N GLY A 179 -3.69 9.11 15.40
CA GLY A 179 -3.33 10.43 14.85
C GLY A 179 -3.34 10.53 13.33
N TYR A 180 -3.75 9.50 12.61
CA TYR A 180 -3.95 9.60 11.16
C TYR A 180 -5.22 10.39 10.85
N VAL A 181 -5.18 11.17 9.77
CA VAL A 181 -6.33 11.93 9.29
C VAL A 181 -6.90 11.30 8.02
N THR A 182 -8.22 11.27 7.91
CA THR A 182 -8.92 10.80 6.71
C THR A 182 -8.79 11.84 5.61
N VAL A 183 -8.35 11.42 4.43
CA VAL A 183 -8.25 12.29 3.23
C VAL A 183 -9.26 11.93 2.14
N GLY A 184 -10.14 10.97 2.41
CA GLY A 184 -11.23 10.49 1.56
C GLY A 184 -10.99 9.07 1.02
N MET A 185 -12.08 8.39 0.62
CA MET A 185 -12.07 7.08 -0.04
C MET A 185 -11.17 6.02 0.65
N ASP A 186 -11.34 5.82 1.94
CA ASP A 186 -10.56 4.88 2.77
C ASP A 186 -9.05 5.19 2.87
N HIS A 187 -8.62 6.42 2.58
CA HIS A 187 -7.23 6.83 2.72
C HIS A 187 -6.98 7.59 4.02
N PHE A 188 -5.96 7.16 4.75
CA PHE A 188 -5.53 7.74 6.03
C PHE A 188 -4.06 8.14 5.93
N MET A 189 -3.76 9.38 6.31
CA MET A 189 -2.42 9.94 6.22
C MET A 189 -1.96 10.53 7.55
N ARG A 190 -0.66 10.60 7.74
CA ARG A 190 -0.09 11.40 8.82
C ARG A 190 -0.43 12.87 8.59
N PRO A 191 -0.79 13.62 9.64
CA PRO A 191 -1.25 15.01 9.52
C PRO A 191 -0.18 15.98 9.03
N ASP A 192 1.10 15.65 9.17
CA ASP A 192 2.25 16.43 8.76
C ASP A 192 2.55 16.36 7.25
N THR A 193 1.77 15.59 6.49
CA THR A 193 1.99 15.44 5.05
C THR A 193 1.40 16.61 4.25
N PRO A 194 2.04 17.00 3.12
CA PRO A 194 1.51 18.04 2.25
C PRO A 194 0.10 17.73 1.73
N LEU A 195 -0.17 16.46 1.40
CA LEU A 195 -1.48 16.03 0.89
C LEU A 195 -2.57 16.08 1.96
N ALA A 196 -2.28 15.69 3.21
CA ALA A 196 -3.22 15.83 4.32
C ALA A 196 -3.58 17.31 4.56
N THR A 197 -2.57 18.20 4.51
CA THR A 197 -2.77 19.65 4.62
C THR A 197 -3.62 20.20 3.47
N ALA A 198 -3.38 19.76 2.23
CA ALA A 198 -4.16 20.16 1.07
C ALA A 198 -5.61 19.65 1.14
N ALA A 199 -5.81 18.38 1.52
CA ALA A 199 -7.13 17.77 1.69
C ALA A 199 -7.95 18.52 2.75
N ALA A 200 -7.36 18.88 3.89
CA ALA A 200 -8.04 19.65 4.94
C ALA A 200 -8.50 21.03 4.46
N LYS A 201 -7.80 21.64 3.50
CA LYS A 201 -8.20 22.94 2.91
C LYS A 201 -9.28 22.79 1.84
N THR A 202 -9.22 21.73 1.03
CA THR A 202 -10.08 21.55 -0.14
C THR A 202 -11.40 20.89 0.24
N LEU A 203 -11.40 19.89 1.11
CA LEU A 203 -12.61 19.19 1.56
C LEU A 203 -13.57 20.10 2.36
N ARG A 204 -13.05 21.13 3.04
CA ARG A 204 -13.90 22.12 3.74
C ARG A 204 -14.72 23.03 2.83
N ARG A 205 -14.46 23.02 1.50
CA ARG A 205 -15.16 23.90 0.54
C ARG A 205 -16.27 23.21 -0.25
N ASN A 206 -16.39 21.88 -0.15
CA ASN A 206 -17.31 21.08 -0.96
C ASN A 206 -18.44 20.40 -0.15
N PHE A 207 -18.66 20.82 1.10
CA PHE A 207 -19.80 20.43 1.93
C PHE A 207 -20.52 21.66 2.48
#